data_a30eeef67b174665b6e2f5fc1d4bf3f0
#
_entry.id   a30eeef67b174665b6e2f5fc1d4bf3f0
#
_cell.length_a   1.000
_cell.length_b   1.000
_cell.length_c   1.000
_cell.angle_alpha   90.00
_cell.angle_beta   90.00
_cell.angle_gamma   90.00
#
_symmetry.space_group_name_H-M   'P 1'
#
loop_
_entity.id
_entity.type
_entity.pdbx_description
1 polymer ?
#
loop_
_entity_poly.entity_id
_entity_poly.type
_entity_poly.pdbx_seq_one_letter_code
_entity_poly.pdbx_strand_id
1 'polypeptide(L)'
;MEWNPEPVEAKIGIHFKNSDTLRLALSHSSYAQQIGEPENNKRLEFLGDAILNVVVADYLYHHCPYLEVGNLCALRDKLIGPERLTKLWFQLELGDAYPFLGLGEERHRLRQQLHNPFEEAFKALVGAIYWDRGFSQVRNWLTKHLIAPALERHLKNLKERVSPNKQLKFLGDTLLKGIVIDYLYRHLPCVSEGRLAGLHREMVSSERQVEYTSQLTPQDLTVLGQGNEEVLAKPFKILLGAIYLEHSASDDKGGFSKTCRWFIEGCLDEDEVLRRAIALLLEDGKPQKWIIRYVMGYESKDYHEGRERFNAVIEGQKS
;
A
#
# COMPACT_ATOMS: atom_id res chain seq x y z
N MET A 1 -22.16 -16.19 17.00
CA MET A 1 -22.98 -15.14 16.39
C MET A 1 -22.51 -15.01 14.96
N GLU A 2 -23.42 -15.12 14.00
CA GLU A 2 -23.06 -15.00 12.58
C GLU A 2 -22.60 -13.56 12.30
N TRP A 3 -21.52 -13.40 11.55
CA TRP A 3 -20.97 -12.09 11.20
C TRP A 3 -21.94 -11.34 10.29
N ASN A 4 -22.33 -10.12 10.68
CA ASN A 4 -23.13 -9.23 9.84
C ASN A 4 -22.33 -7.97 9.49
N PRO A 5 -22.00 -7.69 8.21
CA PRO A 5 -21.26 -6.51 7.78
C PRO A 5 -22.13 -5.23 7.76
N GLU A 6 -23.45 -5.34 7.60
CA GLU A 6 -24.35 -4.21 7.35
C GLU A 6 -24.20 -3.03 8.33
N PRO A 7 -24.08 -3.25 9.66
CA PRO A 7 -23.93 -2.13 10.59
C PRO A 7 -22.63 -1.33 10.39
N VAL A 8 -21.55 -1.99 9.96
CA VAL A 8 -20.29 -1.32 9.67
C VAL A 8 -20.35 -0.62 8.32
N GLU A 9 -20.85 -1.31 7.30
CA GLU A 9 -21.03 -0.76 5.95
C GLU A 9 -21.88 0.50 5.95
N ALA A 10 -22.97 0.51 6.71
CA ALA A 10 -23.84 1.68 6.85
C ALA A 10 -23.10 2.88 7.45
N LYS A 11 -22.25 2.66 8.47
CA LYS A 11 -21.48 3.71 9.13
C LYS A 11 -20.37 4.29 8.25
N ILE A 12 -19.68 3.43 7.51
CA ILE A 12 -18.62 3.88 6.59
C ILE A 12 -19.16 4.35 5.23
N GLY A 13 -20.41 4.02 4.90
CA GLY A 13 -21.04 4.37 3.63
C GLY A 13 -20.47 3.60 2.43
N ILE A 14 -19.95 2.37 2.64
CA ILE A 14 -19.38 1.51 1.60
C ILE A 14 -19.92 0.10 1.76
N HIS A 15 -20.45 -0.45 0.66
CA HIS A 15 -20.79 -1.87 0.55
C HIS A 15 -19.63 -2.64 -0.02
N PHE A 16 -19.23 -3.72 0.64
CA PHE A 16 -18.18 -4.62 0.19
C PHE A 16 -18.75 -5.68 -0.78
N LYS A 17 -17.98 -6.01 -1.82
CA LYS A 17 -18.28 -7.14 -2.70
C LYS A 17 -18.02 -8.46 -1.99
N ASN A 18 -16.98 -8.47 -1.13
CA ASN A 18 -16.63 -9.58 -0.28
C ASN A 18 -16.60 -9.12 1.19
N SER A 19 -17.60 -9.51 1.96
CA SER A 19 -17.73 -9.16 3.37
C SER A 19 -16.62 -9.76 4.25
N ASP A 20 -15.99 -10.86 3.83
CA ASP A 20 -14.87 -11.47 4.56
C ASP A 20 -13.65 -10.55 4.56
N THR A 21 -13.46 -9.74 3.51
CA THR A 21 -12.39 -8.73 3.49
C THR A 21 -12.61 -7.67 4.58
N LEU A 22 -13.85 -7.23 4.78
CA LEU A 22 -14.18 -6.30 5.86
C LEU A 22 -14.00 -6.96 7.23
N ARG A 23 -14.47 -8.20 7.41
CA ARG A 23 -14.27 -8.97 8.63
C ARG A 23 -12.79 -9.11 8.98
N LEU A 24 -11.96 -9.46 8.00
CA LEU A 24 -10.53 -9.58 8.17
C LEU A 24 -9.88 -8.25 8.60
N ALA A 25 -10.27 -7.13 7.99
CA ALA A 25 -9.77 -5.80 8.37
C ALA A 25 -10.07 -5.44 9.83
N LEU A 26 -11.20 -5.93 10.36
CA LEU A 26 -11.62 -5.70 11.74
C LEU A 26 -11.07 -6.73 12.73
N SER A 27 -10.42 -7.80 12.25
CA SER A 27 -9.91 -8.90 13.08
C SER A 27 -8.49 -8.63 13.53
N HIS A 28 -8.34 -8.11 14.76
CA HIS A 28 -7.02 -7.87 15.36
C HIS A 28 -6.30 -9.20 15.63
N SER A 29 -4.95 -9.19 15.62
CA SER A 29 -4.12 -10.38 15.84
C SER A 29 -4.43 -11.10 17.15
N SER A 30 -4.74 -10.39 18.23
CA SER A 30 -5.12 -10.99 19.51
C SER A 30 -6.45 -11.76 19.46
N TYR A 31 -7.40 -11.27 18.68
CA TYR A 31 -8.66 -11.98 18.46
C TYR A 31 -8.46 -13.24 17.61
N ALA A 32 -7.73 -13.12 16.49
CA ALA A 32 -7.42 -14.24 15.62
C ALA A 32 -6.70 -15.37 16.40
N GLN A 33 -5.70 -15.01 17.22
CA GLN A 33 -5.01 -15.96 18.08
C GLN A 33 -5.95 -16.65 19.07
N GLN A 34 -6.87 -15.90 19.69
CA GLN A 34 -7.82 -16.45 20.66
C GLN A 34 -8.77 -17.47 20.05
N ILE A 35 -9.20 -17.27 18.81
CA ILE A 35 -10.14 -18.17 18.12
C ILE A 35 -9.45 -19.22 17.25
N GLY A 36 -8.10 -19.21 17.21
CA GLY A 36 -7.32 -20.17 16.41
C GLY A 36 -7.33 -19.90 14.92
N GLU A 37 -7.69 -18.67 14.49
CA GLU A 37 -7.65 -18.27 13.08
C GLU A 37 -6.22 -17.89 12.68
N PRO A 38 -5.72 -18.34 11.51
CA PRO A 38 -4.38 -18.03 11.07
C PRO A 38 -4.25 -16.60 10.51
N GLU A 39 -5.35 -16.01 10.05
CA GLU A 39 -5.40 -14.71 9.41
C GLU A 39 -5.87 -13.61 10.34
N ASN A 40 -5.30 -12.42 10.18
CA ASN A 40 -5.62 -11.22 10.92
C ASN A 40 -5.42 -9.98 10.06
N ASN A 41 -5.69 -8.80 10.60
CA ASN A 41 -5.68 -7.55 9.87
C ASN A 41 -4.29 -7.00 9.49
N LYS A 42 -3.18 -7.56 9.96
CA LYS A 42 -1.82 -6.99 9.79
C LYS A 42 -1.41 -6.80 8.33
N ARG A 43 -1.75 -7.74 7.45
CA ARG A 43 -1.45 -7.58 6.02
C ARG A 43 -2.28 -6.47 5.36
N LEU A 44 -3.56 -6.36 5.72
CA LEU A 44 -4.41 -5.26 5.25
C LEU A 44 -3.99 -3.91 5.83
N GLU A 45 -3.55 -3.88 7.08
CA GLU A 45 -2.96 -2.70 7.71
C GLU A 45 -1.73 -2.21 6.93
N PHE A 46 -0.81 -3.11 6.59
CA PHE A 46 0.39 -2.80 5.81
C PHE A 46 0.05 -2.22 4.43
N LEU A 47 -0.91 -2.83 3.72
CA LEU A 47 -1.42 -2.30 2.45
C LEU A 47 -2.10 -0.94 2.64
N GLY A 48 -2.97 -0.84 3.64
CA GLY A 48 -3.76 0.36 3.88
C GLY A 48 -2.94 1.56 4.32
N ASP A 49 -1.87 1.35 5.08
CA ASP A 49 -0.93 2.43 5.43
C ASP A 49 -0.29 3.03 4.17
N ALA A 50 0.14 2.19 3.24
CA ALA A 50 0.72 2.64 1.98
C ALA A 50 -0.29 3.41 1.10
N ILE A 51 -1.50 2.88 0.93
CA ILE A 51 -2.56 3.51 0.14
C ILE A 51 -3.01 4.82 0.77
N LEU A 52 -3.14 4.88 2.08
CA LEU A 52 -3.44 6.11 2.82
C LEU A 52 -2.41 7.21 2.53
N ASN A 53 -1.13 6.87 2.59
CA ASN A 53 -0.04 7.79 2.27
C ASN A 53 -0.11 8.29 0.82
N VAL A 54 -0.35 7.40 -0.15
CA VAL A 54 -0.48 7.77 -1.58
C VAL A 54 -1.65 8.74 -1.78
N VAL A 55 -2.83 8.43 -1.24
CA VAL A 55 -4.02 9.27 -1.41
C VAL A 55 -3.82 10.65 -0.79
N VAL A 56 -3.23 10.72 0.39
CA VAL A 56 -2.97 12.01 1.05
C VAL A 56 -1.92 12.82 0.29
N ALA A 57 -0.83 12.19 -0.17
CA ALA A 57 0.20 12.87 -0.94
C ALA A 57 -0.32 13.39 -2.29
N ASP A 58 -1.11 12.59 -3.00
CA ASP A 58 -1.78 12.99 -4.24
C ASP A 58 -2.69 14.21 -4.02
N TYR A 59 -3.51 14.15 -2.99
CA TYR A 59 -4.41 15.27 -2.66
C TYR A 59 -3.63 16.54 -2.32
N LEU A 60 -2.59 16.44 -1.47
CA LEU A 60 -1.78 17.59 -1.07
C LEU A 60 -1.00 18.19 -2.26
N TYR A 61 -0.49 17.35 -3.15
CA TYR A 61 0.18 17.81 -4.36
C TYR A 61 -0.72 18.70 -5.20
N HIS A 62 -1.96 18.27 -5.44
CA HIS A 62 -2.91 18.99 -6.30
C HIS A 62 -3.54 20.23 -5.62
N HIS A 63 -3.79 20.17 -4.32
CA HIS A 63 -4.54 21.23 -3.62
C HIS A 63 -3.68 22.19 -2.81
N CYS A 64 -2.40 21.86 -2.61
CA CYS A 64 -1.45 22.68 -1.87
C CYS A 64 -0.18 22.98 -2.69
N PRO A 65 -0.28 23.41 -3.97
CA PRO A 65 0.87 23.61 -4.85
C PRO A 65 1.79 24.75 -4.40
N TYR A 66 1.35 25.55 -3.43
CA TYR A 66 2.06 26.67 -2.84
C TYR A 66 2.83 26.31 -1.57
N LEU A 67 2.81 25.06 -1.13
CA LEU A 67 3.53 24.61 0.05
C LEU A 67 4.89 23.99 -0.31
N GLU A 68 5.91 24.35 0.47
CA GLU A 68 7.21 23.68 0.45
C GLU A 68 7.09 22.22 0.90
N VAL A 69 7.99 21.35 0.42
CA VAL A 69 7.94 19.91 0.69
C VAL A 69 7.97 19.59 2.19
N GLY A 70 8.74 20.36 2.98
CA GLY A 70 8.75 20.20 4.43
C GLY A 70 7.37 20.35 5.06
N ASN A 71 6.60 21.35 4.61
CA ASN A 71 5.24 21.61 5.08
C ASN A 71 4.24 20.59 4.53
N LEU A 72 4.42 20.10 3.28
CA LEU A 72 3.64 18.99 2.75
C LEU A 72 3.84 17.71 3.57
N CYS A 73 5.08 17.37 3.92
CA CYS A 73 5.39 16.24 4.79
C CYS A 73 4.74 16.40 6.18
N ALA A 74 4.94 17.55 6.83
CA ALA A 74 4.36 17.82 8.15
C ALA A 74 2.83 17.77 8.13
N LEU A 75 2.20 18.28 7.08
CA LEU A 75 0.74 18.24 6.93
C LEU A 75 0.25 16.82 6.68
N ARG A 76 0.92 16.05 5.83
CA ARG A 76 0.64 14.62 5.63
C ARG A 76 0.72 13.89 6.97
N ASP A 77 1.82 14.00 7.68
CA ASP A 77 2.04 13.28 8.95
C ASP A 77 0.99 13.65 10.02
N LYS A 78 0.54 14.90 10.01
CA LYS A 78 -0.56 15.35 10.87
C LYS A 78 -1.91 14.74 10.46
N LEU A 79 -2.16 14.58 9.16
CA LEU A 79 -3.42 14.00 8.64
C LEU A 79 -3.53 12.51 8.93
N ILE A 80 -2.41 11.77 8.86
CA ILE A 80 -2.38 10.31 9.02
C ILE A 80 -1.82 9.85 10.37
N GLY A 81 -1.55 10.77 11.27
CA GLY A 81 -1.02 10.44 12.60
C GLY A 81 -2.00 9.62 13.44
N PRO A 82 -1.47 8.81 14.39
CA PRO A 82 -2.24 7.86 15.20
C PRO A 82 -3.46 8.49 15.89
N GLU A 83 -3.28 9.63 16.51
CA GLU A 83 -4.36 10.35 17.20
C GLU A 83 -5.49 10.77 16.23
N ARG A 84 -5.11 11.21 15.04
CA ARG A 84 -6.07 11.64 14.02
C ARG A 84 -6.88 10.48 13.49
N LEU A 85 -6.24 9.36 13.19
CA LEU A 85 -6.90 8.15 12.68
C LEU A 85 -7.81 7.54 13.74
N THR A 86 -7.35 7.47 14.99
CA THR A 86 -8.17 7.04 16.13
C THR A 86 -9.41 7.93 16.30
N LYS A 87 -9.22 9.25 16.26
CA LYS A 87 -10.35 10.18 16.34
C LYS A 87 -11.36 9.97 15.22
N LEU A 88 -10.89 9.73 14.01
CA LEU A 88 -11.78 9.47 12.86
C LEU A 88 -12.53 8.14 13.02
N TRP A 89 -11.88 7.10 13.58
CA TRP A 89 -12.54 5.83 13.92
C TRP A 89 -13.78 6.04 14.77
N PHE A 90 -13.64 6.85 15.84
CA PHE A 90 -14.79 7.16 16.71
C PHE A 90 -15.80 8.11 16.08
N GLN A 91 -15.38 9.03 15.22
CA GLN A 91 -16.27 9.90 14.45
C GLN A 91 -17.13 9.13 13.44
N LEU A 92 -16.65 8.00 12.94
CA LEU A 92 -17.40 7.06 12.10
C LEU A 92 -18.32 6.15 12.94
N GLU A 93 -18.42 6.39 14.25
CA GLU A 93 -19.24 5.63 15.20
C GLU A 93 -18.92 4.11 15.21
N LEU A 94 -17.70 3.73 14.82
CA LEU A 94 -17.29 2.33 14.83
C LEU A 94 -17.08 1.79 16.24
N GLY A 95 -16.81 2.68 17.21
CA GLY A 95 -16.80 2.37 18.64
C GLY A 95 -15.86 1.25 19.07
N ASP A 96 -16.05 0.78 20.30
CA ASP A 96 -15.26 -0.29 20.91
C ASP A 96 -15.70 -1.71 20.44
N ALA A 97 -16.82 -1.83 19.75
CA ALA A 97 -17.31 -3.10 19.21
C ALA A 97 -16.43 -3.58 18.04
N TYR A 98 -15.76 -2.67 17.40
CA TYR A 98 -14.82 -2.86 16.31
C TYR A 98 -13.53 -2.11 16.64
N PRO A 99 -12.36 -2.69 16.43
CA PRO A 99 -12.04 -3.98 15.85
C PRO A 99 -12.38 -5.16 16.77
N PHE A 100 -12.44 -6.38 16.22
CA PHE A 100 -12.50 -7.58 17.04
C PHE A 100 -11.18 -7.73 17.80
N LEU A 101 -11.26 -7.63 19.11
CA LEU A 101 -10.13 -7.74 20.05
C LEU A 101 -10.28 -8.99 20.89
N GLY A 102 -9.17 -9.64 21.23
CA GLY A 102 -9.11 -10.72 22.18
C GLY A 102 -9.68 -10.29 23.56
N LEU A 103 -10.28 -11.26 24.28
CA LEU A 103 -10.81 -11.03 25.63
C LEU A 103 -9.67 -11.15 26.64
N GLY A 104 -9.68 -10.34 27.71
CA GLY A 104 -8.78 -10.46 28.86
C GLY A 104 -7.70 -9.37 28.97
N GLU A 105 -6.56 -9.72 29.60
CA GLU A 105 -5.46 -8.78 29.90
C GLU A 105 -4.93 -8.01 28.70
N GLU A 106 -5.00 -8.61 27.51
CA GLU A 106 -4.51 -8.01 26.28
C GLU A 106 -5.38 -6.82 25.87
N ARG A 107 -6.70 -6.93 26.02
CA ARG A 107 -7.63 -5.82 25.81
C ARG A 107 -7.34 -4.65 26.77
N HIS A 108 -6.88 -4.96 27.96
CA HIS A 108 -6.50 -3.97 28.97
C HIS A 108 -5.12 -3.35 28.66
N ARG A 109 -4.14 -4.16 28.22
CA ARG A 109 -2.80 -3.70 27.80
C ARG A 109 -2.86 -2.83 26.54
N LEU A 110 -3.70 -3.17 25.58
CA LEU A 110 -3.90 -2.40 24.34
C LEU A 110 -4.50 -1.00 24.62
N ARG A 111 -5.30 -0.89 25.67
CA ARG A 111 -5.79 0.42 26.15
C ARG A 111 -4.69 1.24 26.84
N GLN A 112 -3.64 0.61 27.31
CA GLN A 112 -2.65 1.25 28.19
C GLN A 112 -1.38 1.75 27.51
N GLN A 113 -1.07 1.59 26.22
CA GLN A 113 0.03 2.40 25.70
C GLN A 113 0.95 1.92 24.57
N LEU A 114 0.96 0.70 24.07
CA LEU A 114 2.02 0.30 23.12
C LEU A 114 1.57 0.10 21.68
N HIS A 115 0.32 -0.22 21.46
CA HIS A 115 -0.30 -0.30 20.12
C HIS A 115 -1.71 0.25 20.18
N ASN A 116 -2.08 1.07 19.20
CA ASN A 116 -3.41 1.63 19.10
C ASN A 116 -4.26 0.79 18.12
N PRO A 117 -5.08 -0.14 18.61
CA PRO A 117 -5.82 -1.07 17.76
C PRO A 117 -6.81 -0.36 16.84
N PHE A 118 -7.23 0.85 17.17
CA PHE A 118 -8.15 1.62 16.34
C PHE A 118 -7.45 2.27 15.14
N GLU A 119 -6.19 2.71 15.32
CA GLU A 119 -5.36 3.17 14.21
C GLU A 119 -5.05 2.02 13.25
N GLU A 120 -4.62 0.88 13.80
CA GLU A 120 -4.33 -0.34 13.02
C GLU A 120 -5.55 -0.80 12.23
N ALA A 121 -6.71 -0.87 12.90
CA ALA A 121 -7.98 -1.23 12.26
C ALA A 121 -8.42 -0.21 11.22
N PHE A 122 -8.18 1.10 11.43
CA PHE A 122 -8.47 2.12 10.43
C PHE A 122 -7.61 1.92 9.18
N LYS A 123 -6.30 1.70 9.35
CA LYS A 123 -5.41 1.40 8.23
C LYS A 123 -5.82 0.11 7.50
N ALA A 124 -6.15 -0.94 8.25
CA ALA A 124 -6.66 -2.18 7.67
C ALA A 124 -7.97 -1.99 6.91
N LEU A 125 -8.88 -1.14 7.42
CA LEU A 125 -10.12 -0.76 6.73
C LEU A 125 -9.82 -0.03 5.40
N VAL A 126 -8.86 0.89 5.38
CA VAL A 126 -8.40 1.56 4.15
C VAL A 126 -7.88 0.53 3.16
N GLY A 127 -7.06 -0.43 3.61
CA GLY A 127 -6.55 -1.53 2.80
C GLY A 127 -7.67 -2.41 2.23
N ALA A 128 -8.68 -2.72 3.05
CA ALA A 128 -9.84 -3.50 2.64
C ALA A 128 -10.70 -2.78 1.59
N ILE A 129 -10.97 -1.49 1.78
CA ILE A 129 -11.70 -0.67 0.80
C ILE A 129 -10.93 -0.63 -0.53
N TYR A 130 -9.62 -0.41 -0.48
CA TYR A 130 -8.79 -0.44 -1.68
C TYR A 130 -8.83 -1.80 -2.37
N TRP A 131 -8.65 -2.88 -1.63
CA TRP A 131 -8.62 -4.24 -2.16
C TRP A 131 -9.93 -4.64 -2.83
N ASP A 132 -11.06 -4.33 -2.19
CA ASP A 132 -12.38 -4.73 -2.64
C ASP A 132 -12.98 -3.77 -3.70
N ARG A 133 -12.73 -2.46 -3.56
CA ARG A 133 -13.39 -1.41 -4.34
C ARG A 133 -12.45 -0.59 -5.23
N GLY A 134 -11.15 -0.75 -5.09
CA GLY A 134 -10.13 -0.08 -5.91
C GLY A 134 -9.75 1.33 -5.44
N PHE A 135 -8.73 1.89 -6.10
CA PHE A 135 -8.10 3.14 -5.70
C PHE A 135 -9.06 4.34 -5.73
N SER A 136 -9.88 4.46 -6.75
CA SER A 136 -10.82 5.58 -6.90
C SER A 136 -11.82 5.65 -5.73
N GLN A 137 -12.33 4.50 -5.27
CA GLN A 137 -13.28 4.46 -4.17
C GLN A 137 -12.64 4.88 -2.85
N VAL A 138 -11.46 4.33 -2.53
CA VAL A 138 -10.76 4.67 -1.30
C VAL A 138 -10.28 6.13 -1.30
N ARG A 139 -9.83 6.66 -2.45
CA ARG A 139 -9.46 8.07 -2.61
C ARG A 139 -10.65 8.99 -2.29
N ASN A 140 -11.80 8.73 -2.88
CA ASN A 140 -13.01 9.53 -2.64
C ASN A 140 -13.45 9.45 -1.18
N TRP A 141 -13.41 8.27 -0.59
CA TRP A 141 -13.78 8.04 0.80
C TRP A 141 -12.85 8.78 1.76
N LEU A 142 -11.54 8.66 1.59
CA LEU A 142 -10.55 9.37 2.41
C LEU A 142 -10.62 10.88 2.22
N THR A 143 -10.84 11.36 1.00
CA THR A 143 -11.02 12.79 0.73
C THR A 143 -12.21 13.33 1.54
N LYS A 144 -13.35 12.65 1.50
CA LYS A 144 -14.58 13.07 2.18
C LYS A 144 -14.43 13.04 3.71
N HIS A 145 -13.87 11.98 4.27
CA HIS A 145 -13.92 11.75 5.71
C HIS A 145 -12.68 12.22 6.47
N LEU A 146 -11.50 12.16 5.84
CA LEU A 146 -10.23 12.48 6.48
C LEU A 146 -9.67 13.84 6.05
N ILE A 147 -9.53 14.05 4.71
CA ILE A 147 -8.68 15.11 4.19
C ILE A 147 -9.40 16.45 4.16
N ALA A 148 -10.53 16.57 3.45
CA ALA A 148 -11.23 17.82 3.28
C ALA A 148 -11.63 18.47 4.62
N PRO A 149 -12.22 17.75 5.61
CA PRO A 149 -12.60 18.36 6.88
C PRO A 149 -11.41 18.87 7.71
N ALA A 150 -10.21 18.35 7.47
CA ALA A 150 -9.01 18.78 8.17
C ALA A 150 -8.34 19.99 7.50
N LEU A 151 -8.35 20.05 6.16
CA LEU A 151 -7.70 21.11 5.40
C LEU A 151 -8.44 22.45 5.44
N GLU A 152 -9.75 22.45 5.49
CA GLU A 152 -10.53 23.68 5.65
C GLU A 152 -10.09 24.56 6.82
N ARG A 153 -9.52 23.93 7.85
CA ARG A 153 -9.02 24.61 9.06
C ARG A 153 -7.58 25.12 8.96
N HIS A 154 -6.77 24.62 8.02
CA HIS A 154 -5.32 24.80 8.01
C HIS A 154 -4.78 25.70 6.88
N LEU A 155 -5.53 25.92 5.81
CA LEU A 155 -5.02 26.53 4.57
C LEU A 155 -5.18 28.06 4.46
N LYS A 156 -5.54 28.75 5.54
CA LYS A 156 -5.67 30.21 5.51
C LYS A 156 -4.28 30.86 5.69
N ASN A 157 -3.61 31.26 4.61
CA ASN A 157 -2.48 32.20 4.58
C ASN A 157 -1.03 31.72 4.33
N LEU A 158 -0.80 30.65 3.57
CA LEU A 158 0.57 30.27 3.23
C LEU A 158 0.83 30.44 1.71
N LYS A 159 1.74 31.35 1.33
CA LYS A 159 2.33 31.41 -0.01
C LYS A 159 3.85 31.28 0.15
N GLU A 160 4.40 30.17 -0.34
CA GLU A 160 5.82 29.84 -0.23
C GLU A 160 6.47 29.77 -1.62
N ARG A 161 7.79 29.88 -1.65
CA ARG A 161 8.56 29.72 -2.89
C ARG A 161 8.78 28.22 -3.12
N VAL A 162 8.06 27.66 -4.07
CA VAL A 162 7.96 26.21 -4.28
C VAL A 162 8.86 25.75 -5.44
N SER A 163 9.53 24.62 -5.27
CA SER A 163 10.26 23.93 -6.32
C SER A 163 9.43 22.78 -6.89
N PRO A 164 8.98 22.83 -8.16
CA PRO A 164 8.19 21.78 -8.78
C PRO A 164 8.84 20.39 -8.72
N ASN A 165 10.16 20.32 -8.94
CA ASN A 165 10.89 19.03 -8.85
C ASN A 165 10.88 18.43 -7.45
N LYS A 166 10.93 19.26 -6.40
CA LYS A 166 10.84 18.76 -5.02
C LYS A 166 9.45 18.21 -4.71
N GLN A 167 8.40 18.87 -5.19
CA GLN A 167 7.02 18.38 -5.04
C GLN A 167 6.79 17.08 -5.82
N LEU A 168 7.28 16.99 -7.06
CA LEU A 168 7.24 15.74 -7.83
C LEU A 168 7.99 14.61 -7.11
N LYS A 169 9.14 14.91 -6.50
CA LYS A 169 9.90 13.94 -5.71
C LYS A 169 9.10 13.47 -4.49
N PHE A 170 8.40 14.37 -3.79
CA PHE A 170 7.53 14.03 -2.66
C PHE A 170 6.41 13.08 -3.08
N LEU A 171 5.72 13.40 -4.18
CA LEU A 171 4.67 12.57 -4.74
C LEU A 171 5.22 11.21 -5.18
N GLY A 172 6.29 11.19 -5.97
CA GLY A 172 6.91 9.97 -6.49
C GLY A 172 7.53 9.07 -5.42
N ASP A 173 8.06 9.62 -4.31
CA ASP A 173 8.53 8.82 -3.17
C ASP A 173 7.38 8.03 -2.54
N THR A 174 6.24 8.67 -2.40
CA THR A 174 5.06 8.04 -1.82
C THR A 174 4.44 7.03 -2.77
N LEU A 175 4.40 7.35 -4.07
CA LEU A 175 3.92 6.43 -5.12
C LEU A 175 4.78 5.18 -5.19
N LEU A 176 6.11 5.29 -5.21
CA LEU A 176 7.00 4.13 -5.26
C LEU A 176 6.73 3.15 -4.11
N LYS A 177 6.60 3.68 -2.90
CA LYS A 177 6.25 2.87 -1.73
C LYS A 177 4.91 2.17 -1.87
N GLY A 178 3.89 2.91 -2.31
CA GLY A 178 2.54 2.38 -2.50
C GLY A 178 2.48 1.29 -3.57
N ILE A 179 3.12 1.51 -4.71
CA ILE A 179 3.16 0.58 -5.84
C ILE A 179 3.88 -0.73 -5.45
N VAL A 180 5.04 -0.62 -4.79
CA VAL A 180 5.80 -1.80 -4.35
C VAL A 180 5.00 -2.60 -3.32
N ILE A 181 4.34 -1.93 -2.37
CA ILE A 181 3.51 -2.63 -1.36
C ILE A 181 2.30 -3.30 -2.02
N ASP A 182 1.62 -2.63 -2.96
CA ASP A 182 0.52 -3.23 -3.71
C ASP A 182 0.97 -4.48 -4.48
N TYR A 183 2.13 -4.40 -5.15
CA TYR A 183 2.72 -5.54 -5.84
C TYR A 183 3.00 -6.71 -4.89
N LEU A 184 3.74 -6.47 -3.81
CA LEU A 184 4.09 -7.50 -2.83
C LEU A 184 2.85 -8.13 -2.18
N TYR A 185 1.86 -7.31 -1.86
CA TYR A 185 0.61 -7.79 -1.27
C TYR A 185 -0.13 -8.77 -2.18
N ARG A 186 -0.21 -8.45 -3.50
CA ARG A 186 -0.91 -9.25 -4.50
C ARG A 186 -0.18 -10.54 -4.86
N HIS A 187 1.14 -10.46 -5.03
CA HIS A 187 1.91 -11.57 -5.60
C HIS A 187 2.53 -12.49 -4.54
N LEU A 188 2.55 -12.07 -3.28
CA LEU A 188 3.10 -12.84 -2.17
C LEU A 188 2.08 -13.05 -1.04
N PRO A 189 0.91 -13.68 -1.30
CA PRO A 189 -0.20 -13.75 -0.35
C PRO A 189 0.15 -14.49 0.95
N CYS A 190 1.08 -15.43 0.90
CA CYS A 190 1.46 -16.28 2.04
C CYS A 190 2.71 -15.79 2.79
N VAL A 191 3.26 -14.63 2.43
CA VAL A 191 4.42 -14.04 3.11
C VAL A 191 3.95 -13.14 4.25
N SER A 192 4.56 -13.28 5.42
CA SER A 192 4.21 -12.48 6.60
C SER A 192 4.46 -10.98 6.39
N GLU A 193 3.71 -10.14 7.07
CA GLU A 193 3.86 -8.67 6.99
C GLU A 193 5.29 -8.22 7.27
N GLY A 194 5.94 -8.74 8.31
CA GLY A 194 7.33 -8.38 8.64
C GLY A 194 8.34 -8.71 7.52
N ARG A 195 8.15 -9.85 6.80
CA ARG A 195 8.97 -10.20 5.64
C ARG A 195 8.66 -9.32 4.44
N LEU A 196 7.39 -9.00 4.20
CA LEU A 196 6.98 -8.04 3.15
C LEU A 196 7.60 -6.65 3.40
N ALA A 197 7.64 -6.19 4.66
CA ALA A 197 8.27 -4.93 5.03
C ALA A 197 9.79 -4.94 4.76
N GLY A 198 10.46 -6.08 4.93
CA GLY A 198 11.86 -6.27 4.56
C GLY A 198 12.08 -6.13 3.05
N LEU A 199 11.32 -6.88 2.25
CA LEU A 199 11.37 -6.82 0.79
C LEU A 199 11.04 -5.40 0.27
N HIS A 200 10.00 -4.80 0.81
CA HIS A 200 9.63 -3.42 0.46
C HIS A 200 10.80 -2.45 0.67
N ARG A 201 11.45 -2.47 1.85
CA ARG A 201 12.57 -1.57 2.16
C ARG A 201 13.69 -1.72 1.15
N GLU A 202 13.98 -2.93 0.72
CA GLU A 202 15.00 -3.22 -0.26
C GLU A 202 14.61 -2.68 -1.64
N MET A 203 13.39 -2.97 -2.10
CA MET A 203 12.90 -2.55 -3.42
C MET A 203 12.76 -1.03 -3.58
N VAL A 204 12.60 -0.27 -2.50
CA VAL A 204 12.53 1.21 -2.55
C VAL A 204 13.88 1.88 -2.23
N SER A 205 14.96 1.11 -2.07
CA SER A 205 16.30 1.62 -1.75
C SER A 205 16.85 2.54 -2.85
N SER A 206 17.84 3.36 -2.50
CA SER A 206 18.46 4.27 -3.47
C SER A 206 19.16 3.53 -4.59
N GLU A 207 19.78 2.40 -4.28
CA GLU A 207 20.47 1.52 -5.23
C GLU A 207 19.48 0.99 -6.26
N ARG A 208 18.32 0.48 -5.82
CA ARG A 208 17.26 0.00 -6.71
C ARG A 208 16.68 1.09 -7.59
N GLN A 209 16.55 2.30 -7.09
CA GLN A 209 16.07 3.42 -7.90
C GLN A 209 17.03 3.77 -9.05
N VAL A 210 18.34 3.62 -8.85
CA VAL A 210 19.34 3.77 -9.92
C VAL A 210 19.17 2.67 -10.96
N GLU A 211 18.98 1.42 -10.53
CA GLU A 211 18.73 0.29 -11.43
C GLU A 211 17.45 0.50 -12.24
N TYR A 212 16.34 0.87 -11.61
CA TYR A 212 15.09 1.20 -12.32
C TYR A 212 15.28 2.29 -13.36
N THR A 213 16.03 3.35 -13.03
CA THR A 213 16.31 4.42 -13.99
C THR A 213 17.12 3.91 -15.18
N SER A 214 18.10 3.03 -14.94
CA SER A 214 18.98 2.49 -16.00
C SER A 214 18.28 1.52 -16.96
N GLN A 215 17.17 0.93 -16.53
CA GLN A 215 16.35 0.01 -17.35
C GLN A 215 15.36 0.75 -18.25
N LEU A 216 15.05 2.03 -17.93
CA LEU A 216 14.11 2.82 -18.72
C LEU A 216 14.65 3.14 -20.11
N THR A 217 13.81 2.95 -21.11
CA THR A 217 14.06 3.35 -22.49
C THR A 217 13.29 4.61 -22.86
N PRO A 218 13.62 5.31 -23.95
CA PRO A 218 12.81 6.43 -24.43
C PRO A 218 11.34 6.05 -24.71
N GLN A 219 11.08 4.78 -25.07
CA GLN A 219 9.71 4.26 -25.26
C GLN A 219 8.90 4.28 -23.96
N ASP A 220 9.52 3.92 -22.85
CA ASP A 220 8.86 3.89 -21.54
C ASP A 220 8.46 5.29 -21.07
N LEU A 221 9.11 6.32 -21.61
CA LEU A 221 8.86 7.72 -21.30
C LEU A 221 7.97 8.45 -22.32
N THR A 222 7.42 7.74 -23.30
CA THR A 222 6.54 8.36 -24.32
C THR A 222 5.31 9.02 -23.71
N VAL A 223 4.86 8.54 -22.56
CA VAL A 223 3.77 9.13 -21.79
C VAL A 223 4.05 10.59 -21.38
N LEU A 224 5.33 10.98 -21.23
CA LEU A 224 5.76 12.34 -20.85
C LEU A 224 5.93 13.30 -22.05
N GLY A 225 5.54 12.88 -23.26
CA GLY A 225 5.74 13.70 -24.47
C GLY A 225 7.17 13.65 -25.02
N GLN A 226 7.49 14.54 -25.98
CA GLN A 226 8.74 14.45 -26.72
C GLN A 226 10.00 14.76 -25.88
N GLY A 227 11.03 13.94 -26.08
CA GLY A 227 12.45 14.23 -25.94
C GLY A 227 13.07 14.00 -24.59
N ASN A 228 13.83 12.91 -24.56
CA ASN A 228 14.00 12.69 -23.40
C ASN A 228 15.26 12.17 -22.71
N GLU A 229 16.45 12.50 -23.24
CA GLU A 229 17.70 12.35 -22.52
C GLU A 229 17.77 13.23 -21.25
N GLU A 230 17.24 14.45 -21.33
CA GLU A 230 17.18 15.36 -20.18
C GLU A 230 16.20 14.90 -19.09
N VAL A 231 15.17 14.12 -19.47
CA VAL A 231 14.21 13.51 -18.55
C VAL A 231 14.83 12.31 -17.85
N LEU A 232 15.57 11.46 -18.56
CA LEU A 232 16.29 10.32 -17.99
C LEU A 232 17.36 10.72 -16.97
N ALA A 233 17.89 11.91 -17.06
CA ALA A 233 18.84 12.43 -16.07
C ALA A 233 18.19 12.80 -14.72
N LYS A 234 16.86 12.75 -14.61
CA LYS A 234 16.17 13.07 -13.35
C LYS A 234 16.12 11.86 -12.41
N PRO A 235 16.16 12.08 -11.09
CA PRO A 235 15.97 11.01 -10.12
C PRO A 235 14.65 10.23 -10.34
N PHE A 236 14.69 8.92 -10.21
CA PHE A 236 13.56 8.02 -10.47
C PHE A 236 12.23 8.50 -9.86
N LYS A 237 12.25 8.97 -8.61
CA LYS A 237 11.05 9.49 -7.93
C LYS A 237 10.41 10.69 -8.64
N ILE A 238 11.21 11.56 -9.26
CA ILE A 238 10.67 12.69 -10.03
C ILE A 238 10.00 12.18 -11.30
N LEU A 239 10.62 11.20 -11.98
CA LEU A 239 10.06 10.56 -13.17
C LEU A 239 8.73 9.87 -12.84
N LEU A 240 8.72 9.06 -11.79
CA LEU A 240 7.51 8.35 -11.36
C LEU A 240 6.36 9.29 -11.00
N GLY A 241 6.67 10.40 -10.32
CA GLY A 241 5.67 11.43 -10.03
C GLY A 241 5.10 12.07 -11.29
N ALA A 242 5.94 12.38 -12.28
CA ALA A 242 5.50 12.95 -13.56
C ALA A 242 4.65 11.96 -14.38
N ILE A 243 5.07 10.70 -14.47
CA ILE A 243 4.32 9.63 -15.15
C ILE A 243 2.93 9.42 -14.53
N TYR A 244 2.87 9.43 -13.20
CA TYR A 244 1.58 9.33 -12.50
C TYR A 244 0.63 10.47 -12.85
N LEU A 245 1.13 11.71 -12.93
CA LEU A 245 0.31 12.87 -13.29
C LEU A 245 -0.25 12.75 -14.71
N GLU A 246 0.56 12.32 -15.67
CA GLU A 246 0.12 12.08 -17.05
C GLU A 246 -0.93 10.97 -17.14
N HIS A 247 -0.71 9.86 -16.43
CA HIS A 247 -1.72 8.78 -16.34
C HIS A 247 -3.02 9.25 -15.71
N SER A 248 -2.95 10.14 -14.71
CA SER A 248 -4.12 10.69 -14.03
C SER A 248 -4.83 11.75 -14.85
N ALA A 249 -4.11 12.53 -15.65
CA ALA A 249 -4.69 13.50 -16.58
C ALA A 249 -5.54 12.84 -17.67
N SER A 250 -5.12 11.66 -18.13
CA SER A 250 -5.86 10.88 -19.13
C SER A 250 -7.06 10.11 -18.57
N ASP A 251 -7.03 9.76 -17.28
CA ASP A 251 -8.06 8.99 -16.59
C ASP A 251 -7.94 9.14 -15.08
N ASP A 252 -8.70 10.05 -14.51
CA ASP A 252 -8.69 10.35 -13.06
C ASP A 252 -8.97 9.12 -12.17
N LYS A 253 -9.67 8.12 -12.69
CA LYS A 253 -10.00 6.88 -11.96
C LYS A 253 -8.94 5.80 -12.09
N GLY A 254 -8.13 5.82 -13.16
CA GLY A 254 -7.18 4.76 -13.50
C GLY A 254 -5.71 5.12 -13.30
N GLY A 255 -5.38 6.36 -13.00
CA GLY A 255 -3.99 6.85 -12.95
C GLY A 255 -3.05 6.01 -12.10
N PHE A 256 -3.44 5.69 -10.87
CA PHE A 256 -2.62 4.84 -9.99
C PHE A 256 -2.41 3.43 -10.58
N SER A 257 -3.47 2.79 -11.04
CA SER A 257 -3.39 1.43 -11.61
C SER A 257 -2.55 1.39 -12.90
N LYS A 258 -2.64 2.42 -13.75
CA LYS A 258 -1.79 2.54 -14.95
C LYS A 258 -0.32 2.72 -14.57
N THR A 259 -0.03 3.51 -13.55
CA THR A 259 1.33 3.72 -13.07
C THR A 259 1.90 2.44 -12.41
N CYS A 260 1.08 1.69 -11.66
CA CYS A 260 1.49 0.38 -11.15
C CYS A 260 1.90 -0.55 -12.29
N ARG A 261 1.06 -0.67 -13.33
CA ARG A 261 1.35 -1.52 -14.49
C ARG A 261 2.62 -1.08 -15.20
N TRP A 262 2.76 0.21 -15.49
CA TRP A 262 3.95 0.76 -16.11
C TRP A 262 5.22 0.42 -15.33
N PHE A 263 5.19 0.55 -13.99
CA PHE A 263 6.33 0.23 -13.14
C PHE A 263 6.66 -1.26 -13.14
N ILE A 264 5.65 -2.12 -13.06
CA ILE A 264 5.84 -3.58 -13.05
C ILE A 264 6.43 -4.04 -14.38
N GLU A 265 5.84 -3.63 -15.50
CA GLU A 265 6.26 -4.06 -16.84
C GLU A 265 7.62 -3.46 -17.26
N GLY A 266 7.93 -2.22 -16.87
CA GLY A 266 9.12 -1.49 -17.34
C GLY A 266 10.32 -1.49 -16.38
N CYS A 267 10.10 -1.72 -15.07
CA CYS A 267 11.15 -1.52 -14.09
C CYS A 267 11.41 -2.74 -13.18
N LEU A 268 10.42 -3.63 -13.02
CA LEU A 268 10.50 -4.66 -12.01
C LEU A 268 10.98 -5.99 -12.59
N ASP A 269 12.04 -6.56 -11.99
CA ASP A 269 12.41 -7.96 -12.23
C ASP A 269 11.62 -8.85 -11.28
N GLU A 270 10.50 -9.38 -11.78
CA GLU A 270 9.59 -10.22 -11.00
C GLU A 270 10.26 -11.52 -10.53
N ASP A 271 11.17 -12.08 -11.33
CA ASP A 271 11.92 -13.29 -10.98
C ASP A 271 12.88 -13.05 -9.83
N GLU A 272 13.50 -11.88 -9.78
CA GLU A 272 14.34 -11.50 -8.65
C GLU A 272 13.54 -11.33 -7.37
N VAL A 273 12.37 -10.67 -7.44
CA VAL A 273 11.48 -10.51 -6.28
C VAL A 273 11.02 -11.88 -5.79
N LEU A 274 10.61 -12.76 -6.69
CA LEU A 274 10.19 -14.12 -6.35
C LEU A 274 11.34 -14.92 -5.73
N ARG A 275 12.56 -14.84 -6.26
CA ARG A 275 13.76 -15.49 -5.72
C ARG A 275 14.03 -15.08 -4.27
N ARG A 276 13.94 -13.77 -3.99
CA ARG A 276 14.13 -13.24 -2.63
C ARG A 276 13.04 -13.71 -1.68
N ALA A 277 11.80 -13.70 -2.13
CA ALA A 277 10.68 -14.22 -1.35
C ALA A 277 10.87 -15.72 -1.03
N ILE A 278 11.29 -16.51 -2.01
CA ILE A 278 11.60 -17.94 -1.83
C ILE A 278 12.71 -18.12 -0.79
N ALA A 279 13.80 -17.36 -0.88
CA ALA A 279 14.91 -17.46 0.07
C ALA A 279 14.44 -17.20 1.52
N LEU A 280 13.66 -16.14 1.74
CA LEU A 280 13.08 -15.82 3.06
C LEU A 280 12.16 -16.92 3.58
N LEU A 281 11.36 -17.53 2.72
CA LEU A 281 10.45 -18.60 3.12
C LEU A 281 11.19 -19.91 3.45
N LEU A 282 12.30 -20.21 2.76
CA LEU A 282 13.17 -21.32 3.08
C LEU A 282 13.86 -21.10 4.43
N GLU A 283 14.33 -19.88 4.72
CA GLU A 283 14.84 -19.50 6.05
C GLU A 283 13.80 -19.69 7.16
N ASP A 284 12.52 -19.40 6.86
CA ASP A 284 11.38 -19.62 7.77
C ASP A 284 10.99 -21.11 7.88
N GLY A 285 11.75 -22.01 7.25
CA GLY A 285 11.52 -23.47 7.31
C GLY A 285 10.36 -23.94 6.44
N LYS A 286 9.86 -23.14 5.50
CA LYS A 286 8.79 -23.58 4.59
C LYS A 286 9.35 -24.57 3.58
N PRO A 287 8.75 -25.77 3.43
CA PRO A 287 9.22 -26.76 2.49
C PRO A 287 8.99 -26.31 1.03
N GLN A 288 9.90 -26.68 0.12
CA GLN A 288 9.81 -26.37 -1.30
C GLN A 288 8.42 -26.64 -1.91
N LYS A 289 7.85 -27.81 -1.60
CA LYS A 289 6.51 -28.21 -2.09
C LYS A 289 5.43 -27.21 -1.66
N TRP A 290 5.53 -26.67 -0.46
CA TRP A 290 4.61 -25.66 0.06
C TRP A 290 4.77 -24.34 -0.70
N ILE A 291 6.02 -23.89 -0.95
CA ILE A 291 6.31 -22.65 -1.68
C ILE A 291 5.78 -22.73 -3.11
N ILE A 292 6.05 -23.84 -3.82
CA ILE A 292 5.57 -24.06 -5.18
C ILE A 292 4.05 -23.96 -5.25
N ARG A 293 3.35 -24.55 -4.27
CA ARG A 293 1.87 -24.58 -4.25
C ARG A 293 1.25 -23.22 -3.88
N TYR A 294 1.71 -22.63 -2.79
CA TYR A 294 1.02 -21.49 -2.17
C TYR A 294 1.59 -20.12 -2.53
N VAL A 295 2.81 -20.06 -3.02
CA VAL A 295 3.44 -18.82 -3.46
C VAL A 295 3.51 -18.73 -4.98
N MET A 296 3.90 -19.82 -5.63
CA MET A 296 4.01 -19.84 -7.08
C MET A 296 2.71 -20.28 -7.78
N GLY A 297 1.72 -20.78 -7.06
CA GLY A 297 0.38 -21.06 -7.56
C GLY A 297 0.22 -22.38 -8.34
N TYR A 298 1.20 -23.29 -8.30
CA TYR A 298 1.12 -24.57 -9.01
C TYR A 298 0.33 -25.61 -8.24
N GLU A 299 -0.69 -26.18 -8.88
CA GLU A 299 -1.46 -27.27 -8.31
C GLU A 299 -0.68 -28.61 -8.30
N SER A 300 -1.21 -29.61 -7.62
CA SER A 300 -0.55 -30.93 -7.51
C SER A 300 -0.33 -31.62 -8.86
N LYS A 301 -1.20 -31.37 -9.85
CA LYS A 301 -1.07 -31.91 -11.22
C LYS A 301 0.10 -31.28 -12.00
N ASP A 302 0.41 -30.02 -11.70
CA ASP A 302 1.42 -29.22 -12.42
C ASP A 302 2.72 -29.09 -11.58
N TYR A 303 2.87 -29.92 -10.54
CA TYR A 303 3.99 -29.82 -9.59
C TYR A 303 5.37 -29.96 -10.27
N HIS A 304 5.47 -30.77 -11.31
CA HIS A 304 6.75 -30.96 -12.04
C HIS A 304 7.20 -29.63 -12.68
N GLU A 305 6.30 -28.97 -13.36
CA GLU A 305 6.52 -27.66 -13.98
C GLU A 305 6.87 -26.59 -12.90
N GLY A 306 6.09 -26.57 -11.81
CA GLY A 306 6.37 -25.70 -10.67
C GLY A 306 7.75 -25.94 -10.04
N ARG A 307 8.24 -27.17 -10.01
CA ARG A 307 9.57 -27.52 -9.52
C ARG A 307 10.67 -27.05 -10.47
N GLU A 308 10.46 -27.20 -11.76
CA GLU A 308 11.42 -26.69 -12.77
C GLU A 308 11.52 -25.17 -12.68
N ARG A 309 10.37 -24.48 -12.61
CA ARG A 309 10.34 -23.03 -12.43
C ARG A 309 10.99 -22.57 -11.13
N PHE A 310 10.74 -23.27 -10.01
CA PHE A 310 11.38 -22.98 -8.73
C PHE A 310 12.91 -23.07 -8.84
N ASN A 311 13.45 -24.12 -9.47
CA ASN A 311 14.88 -24.28 -9.64
C ASN A 311 15.46 -23.18 -10.55
N ALA A 312 14.81 -22.85 -11.66
CA ALA A 312 15.20 -21.79 -12.57
C ALA A 312 15.28 -20.43 -11.85
N VAL A 313 14.28 -20.10 -11.03
CA VAL A 313 14.25 -18.86 -10.24
C VAL A 313 15.40 -18.82 -9.23
N ILE A 314 15.67 -19.92 -8.50
CA ILE A 314 16.78 -19.97 -7.53
C ILE A 314 18.13 -19.85 -8.21
N GLU A 315 18.33 -20.52 -9.34
CA GLU A 315 19.58 -20.50 -10.10
C GLU A 315 19.79 -19.18 -10.87
N GLY A 316 18.82 -18.30 -10.87
CA GLY A 316 18.90 -17.01 -11.56
C GLY A 316 18.82 -17.13 -13.09
N GLN A 317 18.31 -18.24 -13.61
CA GLN A 317 18.04 -18.41 -15.02
C GLN A 317 16.79 -17.63 -15.39
N LYS A 318 16.94 -16.64 -16.29
CA LYS A 318 15.77 -15.94 -16.85
C LYS A 318 14.95 -16.91 -17.68
N SER A 319 13.65 -16.95 -17.44
CA SER A 319 12.67 -17.74 -18.22
C SER A 319 12.44 -17.15 -19.60
#